data_7128dba9a6b10e4e4f1a22c4aadfc312
#
_entry.id   7128dba9a6b10e4e4f1a22c4aadfc312
#
_cell.length_a   1.000
_cell.length_b   1.000
_cell.length_c   1.000
_cell.angle_alpha   90.00
_cell.angle_beta   90.00
_cell.angle_gamma   90.00
#
_symmetry.space_group_name_H-M   'P 1'
#
loop_
_entity.id
_entity.type
_entity.pdbx_description
1 polymer ?
#
loop_
_entity_poly.entity_id
_entity_poly.type
_entity_poly.pdbx_seq_one_letter_code
_entity_poly.pdbx_strand_id
1 'polypeptide(L)'
;MFKKILSARGMGQVLSVFAALIVMIIVFALINPLFFSATNITNLLRQVAPILIIGVGQSFVLITAGIDLSIGSVAGMSCMISATLMTKFNMNPILTVLITIVCCLAIGLVNGLLISVAKLPAFIATLGTMIIARGVAQIVNGNMNTNGIYSDAFKNFFYYGRFLGIYTPIWIAIVLFAFFAFILSKTALGRHVYALGSNYEAARLSGVNVAAAQTKVYVISSFLAGVVGLILTAQ
;
A
#
# COMPACT_ATOMS: atom_id res chain seq x y z
N MET A 1 -14.47 4.82 33.92
CA MET A 1 -14.17 4.24 32.61
C MET A 1 -13.08 5.02 31.86
N PHE A 2 -13.13 6.33 31.75
CA PHE A 2 -12.13 7.20 31.10
C PHE A 2 -10.69 7.08 31.68
N LYS A 3 -10.51 7.02 33.01
CA LYS A 3 -9.19 6.85 33.65
C LYS A 3 -8.51 5.51 33.33
N LYS A 4 -9.25 4.44 33.05
CA LYS A 4 -8.71 3.13 32.69
C LYS A 4 -8.25 3.06 31.22
N ILE A 5 -8.84 3.88 30.36
CA ILE A 5 -8.46 4.03 28.95
C ILE A 5 -7.16 4.86 28.85
N LEU A 6 -7.02 5.92 29.66
CA LEU A 6 -5.82 6.76 29.71
C LEU A 6 -4.58 6.06 30.30
N SER A 7 -4.77 4.99 31.08
CA SER A 7 -3.66 4.23 31.70
C SER A 7 -3.08 3.12 30.81
N ALA A 8 -3.65 2.83 29.64
CA ALA A 8 -3.08 1.89 28.70
C ALA A 8 -1.81 2.51 28.07
N ARG A 9 -0.68 1.82 28.19
CA ARG A 9 0.60 2.24 27.57
C ARG A 9 0.37 2.58 26.10
N GLY A 10 0.64 3.83 25.70
CA GLY A 10 0.46 4.36 24.34
C GLY A 10 -0.83 5.15 24.09
N MET A 11 -1.86 5.07 24.92
CA MET A 11 -3.12 5.82 24.70
C MET A 11 -2.93 7.33 24.79
N GLY A 12 -2.01 7.81 25.63
CA GLY A 12 -1.66 9.23 25.71
C GLY A 12 -1.08 9.76 24.39
N GLN A 13 -0.25 8.97 23.71
CA GLN A 13 0.31 9.33 22.41
C GLN A 13 -0.78 9.38 21.33
N VAL A 14 -1.68 8.41 21.29
CA VAL A 14 -2.81 8.40 20.36
C VAL A 14 -3.70 9.61 20.57
N LEU A 15 -4.04 9.94 21.83
CA LEU A 15 -4.85 11.11 22.17
C LEU A 15 -4.18 12.44 21.79
N SER A 16 -2.86 12.57 21.97
CA SER A 16 -2.15 13.79 21.59
C SER A 16 -2.14 14.00 20.06
N VAL A 17 -1.96 12.92 19.28
CA VAL A 17 -2.06 12.97 17.80
C VAL A 17 -3.48 13.33 17.36
N PHE A 18 -4.50 12.74 18.00
CA PHE A 18 -5.90 13.07 17.72
C PHE A 18 -6.24 14.52 18.07
N ALA A 19 -5.75 15.02 19.19
CA ALA A 19 -5.94 16.41 19.58
C ALA A 19 -5.28 17.37 18.59
N ALA A 20 -4.05 17.09 18.17
CA ALA A 20 -3.36 17.85 17.15
C ALA A 20 -4.13 17.86 15.82
N LEU A 21 -4.64 16.72 15.38
CA LEU A 21 -5.46 16.60 14.18
C LEU A 21 -6.73 17.44 14.28
N ILE A 22 -7.46 17.40 15.41
CA ILE A 22 -8.66 18.19 15.60
C ILE A 22 -8.34 19.69 15.56
N VAL A 23 -7.27 20.12 16.23
CA VAL A 23 -6.82 21.52 16.18
C VAL A 23 -6.52 21.95 14.75
N MET A 24 -5.80 21.14 13.97
CA MET A 24 -5.52 21.42 12.55
C MET A 24 -6.81 21.54 11.73
N ILE A 25 -7.76 20.63 11.91
CA ILE A 25 -9.07 20.67 11.22
C ILE A 25 -9.80 21.97 11.53
N ILE A 26 -9.85 22.38 12.81
CA ILE A 26 -10.51 23.61 13.22
C ILE A 26 -9.82 24.82 12.59
N VAL A 27 -8.49 24.88 12.64
CA VAL A 27 -7.72 26.00 12.07
C VAL A 27 -7.99 26.11 10.56
N PHE A 28 -7.91 25.00 9.81
CA PHE A 28 -8.17 25.04 8.36
C PHE A 28 -9.63 25.37 8.04
N ALA A 29 -10.58 24.90 8.84
CA ALA A 29 -11.99 25.23 8.66
C ALA A 29 -12.28 26.72 8.89
N LEU A 30 -11.57 27.35 9.85
CA LEU A 30 -11.70 28.80 10.11
C LEU A 30 -11.05 29.65 9.02
N ILE A 31 -9.93 29.18 8.44
CA ILE A 31 -9.21 29.91 7.37
C ILE A 31 -9.93 29.80 6.04
N ASN A 32 -10.49 28.63 5.73
CA ASN A 32 -11.13 28.37 4.44
C ASN A 32 -12.57 27.85 4.60
N PRO A 33 -13.59 28.68 4.30
CA PRO A 33 -15.00 28.28 4.40
C PRO A 33 -15.38 27.08 3.55
N LEU A 34 -14.60 26.79 2.47
CA LEU A 34 -14.81 25.66 1.59
C LEU A 34 -14.19 24.36 2.12
N PHE A 35 -13.52 24.40 3.29
CA PHE A 35 -12.84 23.23 3.84
C PHE A 35 -13.79 22.03 4.01
N PHE A 36 -15.00 22.24 4.49
CA PHE A 36 -16.04 21.21 4.63
C PHE A 36 -16.95 21.06 3.43
N SER A 37 -16.64 21.68 2.27
CA SER A 37 -17.43 21.46 1.06
C SER A 37 -17.40 19.98 0.66
N ALA A 38 -18.51 19.48 0.11
CA ALA A 38 -18.62 18.10 -0.38
C ALA A 38 -17.51 17.77 -1.40
N THR A 39 -17.16 18.73 -2.25
CA THR A 39 -16.07 18.58 -3.23
C THR A 39 -14.71 18.41 -2.56
N ASN A 40 -14.39 19.23 -1.55
CA ASN A 40 -13.12 19.13 -0.86
C ASN A 40 -13.01 17.82 -0.06
N ILE A 41 -14.04 17.44 0.67
CA ILE A 41 -14.07 16.18 1.42
C ILE A 41 -13.89 14.98 0.47
N THR A 42 -14.59 14.98 -0.65
CA THR A 42 -14.50 13.89 -1.63
C THR A 42 -13.09 13.82 -2.25
N ASN A 43 -12.49 14.97 -2.56
CA ASN A 43 -11.11 15.03 -3.06
C ASN A 43 -10.11 14.54 -2.02
N LEU A 44 -10.27 14.93 -0.76
CA LEU A 44 -9.42 14.49 0.34
C LEU A 44 -9.50 12.96 0.54
N LEU A 45 -10.70 12.39 0.55
CA LEU A 45 -10.90 10.95 0.65
C LEU A 45 -10.25 10.22 -0.53
N ARG A 46 -10.33 10.77 -1.75
CA ARG A 46 -9.69 10.21 -2.94
C ARG A 46 -8.16 10.20 -2.83
N GLN A 47 -7.56 11.24 -2.23
CA GLN A 47 -6.12 11.33 -2.00
C GLN A 47 -5.64 10.42 -0.86
N VAL A 48 -6.47 10.20 0.15
CA VAL A 48 -6.16 9.30 1.28
C VAL A 48 -6.25 7.82 0.88
N ALA A 49 -7.07 7.46 -0.10
CA ALA A 49 -7.28 6.08 -0.51
C ALA A 49 -5.97 5.32 -0.87
N PRO A 50 -5.05 5.84 -1.70
CA PRO A 50 -3.76 5.22 -1.96
C PRO A 50 -2.90 5.04 -0.69
N ILE A 51 -2.90 6.03 0.19
CA ILE A 51 -2.16 5.99 1.45
C ILE A 51 -2.70 4.88 2.36
N LEU A 52 -4.01 4.73 2.44
CA LEU A 52 -4.65 3.66 3.21
C LEU A 52 -4.24 2.28 2.67
N ILE A 53 -4.25 2.09 1.35
CA ILE A 53 -3.86 0.83 0.71
C ILE A 53 -2.40 0.48 1.04
N ILE A 54 -1.48 1.44 0.93
CA ILE A 54 -0.07 1.26 1.33
C ILE A 54 0.03 0.93 2.83
N GLY A 55 -0.72 1.63 3.67
CA GLY A 55 -0.76 1.41 5.11
C GLY A 55 -1.19 0.00 5.50
N VAL A 56 -2.15 -0.60 4.76
CA VAL A 56 -2.54 -1.99 4.95
C VAL A 56 -1.36 -2.93 4.66
N GLY A 57 -0.66 -2.76 3.53
CA GLY A 57 0.50 -3.58 3.19
C GLY A 57 1.62 -3.47 4.22
N GLN A 58 1.94 -2.24 4.60
CA GLN A 58 2.97 -1.96 5.60
C GLN A 58 2.60 -2.51 6.98
N SER A 59 1.32 -2.57 7.34
CA SER A 59 0.87 -3.16 8.61
C SER A 59 1.24 -4.63 8.72
N PHE A 60 1.10 -5.43 7.64
CA PHE A 60 1.52 -6.83 7.64
C PHE A 60 3.03 -6.97 7.90
N VAL A 61 3.84 -6.13 7.26
CA VAL A 61 5.29 -6.13 7.42
C VAL A 61 5.67 -5.73 8.85
N LEU A 62 5.08 -4.65 9.38
CA LEU A 62 5.38 -4.16 10.74
C LEU A 62 4.96 -5.15 11.83
N ILE A 63 3.82 -5.83 11.67
CA ILE A 63 3.38 -6.86 12.64
C ILE A 63 4.40 -8.01 12.72
N THR A 64 5.07 -8.36 11.61
CA THR A 64 6.15 -9.37 11.63
C THR A 64 7.51 -8.82 12.10
N ALA A 65 7.54 -7.61 12.68
CA ALA A 65 8.76 -6.90 13.07
C ALA A 65 9.73 -6.64 11.90
N GLY A 66 9.19 -6.60 10.66
CA GLY A 66 9.93 -6.27 9.44
C GLY A 66 9.85 -4.78 9.11
N ILE A 67 10.63 -4.39 8.10
CA ILE A 67 10.60 -3.05 7.49
C ILE A 67 10.58 -3.23 5.98
N ASP A 68 9.71 -2.49 5.27
CA ASP A 68 9.69 -2.45 3.81
C ASP A 68 9.85 -1.01 3.33
N LEU A 69 11.06 -0.68 2.89
CA LEU A 69 11.38 0.64 2.31
C LEU A 69 11.04 0.70 0.81
N SER A 70 10.83 -0.44 0.17
CA SER A 70 10.62 -0.52 -1.28
C SER A 70 9.23 -0.13 -1.73
N ILE A 71 8.23 -0.15 -0.83
CA ILE A 71 6.81 -0.05 -1.15
C ILE A 71 6.46 1.19 -2.00
N GLY A 72 7.03 2.36 -1.67
CA GLY A 72 6.82 3.59 -2.44
C GLY A 72 7.44 3.55 -3.83
N SER A 73 8.65 2.97 -3.95
CA SER A 73 9.33 2.82 -5.26
C SER A 73 8.65 1.76 -6.13
N VAL A 74 8.09 0.70 -5.53
CA VAL A 74 7.28 -0.30 -6.23
C VAL A 74 6.00 0.33 -6.78
N ALA A 75 5.34 1.20 -6.02
CA ALA A 75 4.18 1.95 -6.50
C ALA A 75 4.56 2.88 -7.67
N GLY A 76 5.70 3.59 -7.57
CA GLY A 76 6.23 4.41 -8.66
C GLY A 76 6.60 3.57 -9.91
N MET A 77 7.22 2.41 -9.72
CA MET A 77 7.53 1.47 -10.80
C MET A 77 6.24 0.96 -11.48
N SER A 78 5.24 0.60 -10.70
CA SER A 78 3.92 0.19 -11.19
C SER A 78 3.28 1.29 -12.05
N CYS A 79 3.32 2.53 -11.56
CA CYS A 79 2.81 3.69 -12.29
C CYS A 79 3.52 3.85 -13.65
N MET A 80 4.85 3.82 -13.66
CA MET A 80 5.63 4.01 -14.89
C MET A 80 5.48 2.86 -15.87
N ILE A 81 5.48 1.60 -15.41
CA ILE A 81 5.26 0.43 -16.27
C ILE A 81 3.88 0.52 -16.93
N SER A 82 2.82 0.71 -16.14
CA SER A 82 1.45 0.73 -16.67
C SER A 82 1.20 1.90 -17.62
N ALA A 83 1.70 3.09 -17.29
CA ALA A 83 1.62 4.24 -18.17
C ALA A 83 2.36 4.01 -19.50
N THR A 84 3.58 3.47 -19.45
CA THR A 84 4.39 3.22 -20.67
C THR A 84 3.76 2.16 -21.55
N LEU A 85 3.27 1.06 -20.97
CA LEU A 85 2.61 -0.01 -21.73
C LEU A 85 1.36 0.51 -22.48
N MET A 86 0.58 1.40 -21.86
CA MET A 86 -0.61 1.97 -22.50
C MET A 86 -0.28 3.08 -23.50
N THR A 87 0.70 3.93 -23.22
CA THR A 87 0.97 5.12 -24.07
C THR A 87 1.93 4.85 -25.20
N LYS A 88 3.03 4.09 -24.98
CA LYS A 88 4.02 3.77 -26.01
C LYS A 88 3.66 2.53 -26.81
N PHE A 89 3.14 1.50 -26.14
CA PHE A 89 2.87 0.21 -26.77
C PHE A 89 1.40 0.02 -27.13
N ASN A 90 0.52 0.99 -26.84
CA ASN A 90 -0.93 0.93 -27.06
C ASN A 90 -1.56 -0.39 -26.53
N MET A 91 -1.02 -0.89 -25.42
CA MET A 91 -1.42 -2.17 -24.87
C MET A 91 -2.81 -2.10 -24.25
N ASN A 92 -3.55 -3.22 -24.36
CA ASN A 92 -4.87 -3.35 -23.72
C ASN A 92 -4.76 -3.12 -22.20
N PRO A 93 -5.66 -2.32 -21.60
CA PRO A 93 -5.63 -2.02 -20.18
C PRO A 93 -5.61 -3.24 -19.25
N ILE A 94 -6.36 -4.29 -19.58
CA ILE A 94 -6.41 -5.52 -18.76
C ILE A 94 -5.04 -6.21 -18.76
N LEU A 95 -4.42 -6.36 -19.93
CA LEU A 95 -3.09 -6.96 -20.05
C LEU A 95 -2.03 -6.11 -19.35
N THR A 96 -2.15 -4.79 -19.47
CA THR A 96 -1.28 -3.84 -18.73
C THR A 96 -1.37 -4.04 -17.23
N VAL A 97 -2.58 -4.12 -16.67
CA VAL A 97 -2.77 -4.37 -15.23
C VAL A 97 -2.12 -5.69 -14.81
N LEU A 98 -2.34 -6.77 -15.57
CA LEU A 98 -1.78 -8.08 -15.26
C LEU A 98 -0.24 -8.07 -15.26
N ILE A 99 0.38 -7.52 -16.30
CA ILE A 99 1.85 -7.43 -16.40
C ILE A 99 2.41 -6.59 -15.27
N THR A 100 1.81 -5.44 -15.00
CA THR A 100 2.25 -4.52 -13.95
C THR A 100 2.19 -5.18 -12.58
N ILE A 101 1.09 -5.85 -12.25
CA ILE A 101 0.94 -6.56 -10.97
C ILE A 101 1.94 -7.72 -10.87
N VAL A 102 2.18 -8.48 -11.93
CA VAL A 102 3.19 -9.55 -11.94
C VAL A 102 4.58 -9.00 -11.65
N CYS A 103 4.96 -7.85 -12.25
CA CYS A 103 6.24 -7.19 -11.95
C CYS A 103 6.34 -6.78 -10.47
N CYS A 104 5.26 -6.24 -9.89
CA CYS A 104 5.25 -5.87 -8.47
C CYS A 104 5.34 -7.10 -7.56
N LEU A 105 4.60 -8.17 -7.87
CA LEU A 105 4.67 -9.45 -7.15
C LEU A 105 6.08 -10.05 -7.20
N ALA A 106 6.78 -9.93 -8.32
CA ALA A 106 8.17 -10.39 -8.46
C ALA A 106 9.11 -9.66 -7.49
N ILE A 107 8.99 -8.34 -7.34
CA ILE A 107 9.75 -7.57 -6.34
C ILE A 107 9.42 -8.03 -4.91
N GLY A 108 8.13 -8.21 -4.60
CA GLY A 108 7.71 -8.73 -3.29
C GLY A 108 8.25 -10.13 -2.99
N LEU A 109 8.26 -11.00 -4.01
CA LEU A 109 8.84 -12.34 -3.90
C LEU A 109 10.34 -12.28 -3.66
N VAL A 110 11.07 -11.44 -4.39
CA VAL A 110 12.52 -11.21 -4.20
C VAL A 110 12.79 -10.72 -2.77
N ASN A 111 12.08 -9.69 -2.29
CA ASN A 111 12.21 -9.22 -0.92
C ASN A 111 11.95 -10.35 0.09
N GLY A 112 10.84 -11.04 -0.10
CA GLY A 112 10.45 -12.14 0.77
C GLY A 112 11.51 -13.24 0.83
N LEU A 113 12.08 -13.67 -0.29
CA LEU A 113 13.11 -14.71 -0.35
C LEU A 113 14.45 -14.23 0.23
N LEU A 114 14.89 -13.02 -0.09
CA LEU A 114 16.12 -12.44 0.48
C LEU A 114 16.06 -12.39 2.02
N ILE A 115 14.92 -12.05 2.58
CA ILE A 115 14.75 -11.89 4.02
C ILE A 115 14.51 -13.24 4.70
N SER A 116 13.61 -14.07 4.15
CA SER A 116 13.18 -15.29 4.82
C SER A 116 14.13 -16.47 4.60
N VAL A 117 14.73 -16.60 3.41
CA VAL A 117 15.61 -17.70 3.03
C VAL A 117 17.08 -17.30 3.13
N ALA A 118 17.49 -16.21 2.46
CA ALA A 118 18.87 -15.73 2.50
C ALA A 118 19.24 -15.02 3.82
N LYS A 119 18.26 -14.81 4.74
CA LYS A 119 18.44 -14.23 6.06
C LYS A 119 19.05 -12.82 6.05
N LEU A 120 18.88 -12.09 4.98
CA LEU A 120 19.31 -10.69 4.94
C LEU A 120 18.42 -9.82 5.85
N PRO A 121 18.99 -8.82 6.54
CA PRO A 121 18.21 -7.83 7.26
C PRO A 121 17.19 -7.16 6.34
N ALA A 122 15.94 -7.06 6.79
CA ALA A 122 14.83 -6.53 5.98
C ALA A 122 15.12 -5.13 5.45
N PHE A 123 15.75 -4.28 6.26
CA PHE A 123 16.17 -2.94 5.87
C PHE A 123 17.10 -2.96 4.66
N ILE A 124 18.13 -3.84 4.65
CA ILE A 124 19.12 -3.92 3.54
C ILE A 124 18.46 -4.45 2.27
N ALA A 125 17.70 -5.54 2.38
CA ALA A 125 17.02 -6.16 1.24
C ALA A 125 16.05 -5.17 0.57
N THR A 126 15.19 -4.52 1.36
CA THR A 126 14.17 -3.60 0.83
C THR A 126 14.75 -2.27 0.36
N LEU A 127 15.87 -1.81 0.94
CA LEU A 127 16.61 -0.65 0.42
C LEU A 127 17.20 -0.96 -0.97
N GLY A 128 17.80 -2.14 -1.15
CA GLY A 128 18.32 -2.58 -2.45
C GLY A 128 17.22 -2.65 -3.51
N THR A 129 16.11 -3.31 -3.21
CA THR A 129 14.99 -3.41 -4.15
C THR A 129 14.26 -2.07 -4.37
N MET A 130 14.27 -1.16 -3.40
CA MET A 130 13.80 0.21 -3.57
C MET A 130 14.57 0.93 -4.69
N ILE A 131 15.90 0.82 -4.68
CA ILE A 131 16.77 1.45 -5.70
C ILE A 131 16.54 0.77 -7.06
N ILE A 132 16.43 -0.56 -7.09
CA ILE A 132 16.15 -1.32 -8.32
C ILE A 132 14.79 -0.90 -8.90
N ALA A 133 13.72 -0.89 -8.10
CA ALA A 133 12.39 -0.50 -8.56
C ALA A 133 12.37 0.95 -9.09
N ARG A 134 13.09 1.87 -8.42
CA ARG A 134 13.25 3.25 -8.90
C ARG A 134 14.01 3.32 -10.22
N GLY A 135 15.10 2.56 -10.36
CA GLY A 135 15.86 2.46 -11.62
C GLY A 135 15.02 1.91 -12.77
N VAL A 136 14.24 0.84 -12.53
CA VAL A 136 13.31 0.29 -13.51
C VAL A 136 12.27 1.34 -13.93
N ALA A 137 11.68 2.07 -12.98
CA ALA A 137 10.72 3.13 -13.27
C ALA A 137 11.29 4.21 -14.20
N GLN A 138 12.58 4.56 -14.04
CA GLN A 138 13.25 5.54 -14.88
C GLN A 138 13.57 4.99 -16.28
N ILE A 139 14.08 3.75 -16.35
CA ILE A 139 14.52 3.15 -17.61
C ILE A 139 13.33 2.85 -18.54
N VAL A 140 12.22 2.36 -18.01
CA VAL A 140 11.05 1.92 -18.80
C VAL A 140 10.53 3.01 -19.73
N ASN A 141 10.58 4.27 -19.34
CA ASN A 141 10.17 5.40 -20.18
C ASN A 141 11.33 6.28 -20.66
N GLY A 142 12.58 5.84 -20.57
CA GLY A 142 13.74 6.61 -20.97
C GLY A 142 13.92 7.89 -20.16
N ASN A 143 13.59 7.86 -18.88
CA ASN A 143 13.66 8.99 -17.94
C ASN A 143 12.79 10.21 -18.33
N MET A 144 11.74 9.97 -19.12
CA MET A 144 10.81 10.99 -19.58
C MET A 144 9.45 10.85 -18.87
N ASN A 145 8.68 11.93 -18.83
CA ASN A 145 7.29 11.86 -18.42
C ASN A 145 6.46 11.08 -19.43
N THR A 146 5.44 10.36 -18.95
CA THR A 146 4.47 9.70 -19.83
C THR A 146 3.43 10.71 -20.31
N ASN A 147 2.97 10.53 -21.54
CA ASN A 147 1.79 11.26 -22.04
C ASN A 147 0.52 10.76 -21.32
N GLY A 148 -0.55 11.54 -21.40
CA GLY A 148 -1.83 11.15 -20.79
C GLY A 148 -2.35 9.81 -21.34
N ILE A 149 -3.00 9.04 -20.48
CA ILE A 149 -3.58 7.75 -20.85
C ILE A 149 -4.87 7.97 -21.61
N TYR A 150 -5.03 7.32 -22.77
CA TYR A 150 -6.20 7.47 -23.63
C TYR A 150 -7.37 6.54 -23.24
N SER A 151 -7.17 5.53 -22.39
CA SER A 151 -8.20 4.60 -21.99
C SER A 151 -9.13 5.17 -20.91
N ASP A 152 -10.29 5.64 -21.32
CA ASP A 152 -11.31 6.14 -20.38
C ASP A 152 -11.83 5.03 -19.44
N ALA A 153 -11.90 3.78 -19.93
CA ALA A 153 -12.28 2.64 -19.11
C ALA A 153 -11.29 2.44 -17.93
N PHE A 154 -9.98 2.52 -18.20
CA PHE A 154 -8.95 2.41 -17.16
C PHE A 154 -9.03 3.58 -16.18
N LYS A 155 -9.12 4.82 -16.67
CA LYS A 155 -9.22 6.02 -15.82
C LYS A 155 -10.47 6.00 -14.94
N ASN A 156 -11.60 5.61 -15.49
CA ASN A 156 -12.85 5.53 -14.73
C ASN A 156 -12.79 4.39 -13.70
N PHE A 157 -12.21 3.24 -14.03
CA PHE A 157 -12.11 2.14 -13.09
C PHE A 157 -11.20 2.48 -11.90
N PHE A 158 -10.04 3.08 -12.14
CA PHE A 158 -9.05 3.31 -11.10
C PHE A 158 -9.15 4.68 -10.41
N TYR A 159 -9.74 5.73 -11.05
CA TYR A 159 -9.64 7.07 -10.47
C TYR A 159 -10.88 7.97 -10.63
N TYR A 160 -11.44 8.13 -11.84
CA TYR A 160 -12.51 9.11 -12.11
C TYR A 160 -13.91 8.55 -11.96
N GLY A 161 -14.09 7.24 -12.05
CA GLY A 161 -15.41 6.62 -11.93
C GLY A 161 -16.06 6.88 -10.59
N ARG A 162 -17.38 6.85 -10.57
CA ARG A 162 -18.18 7.01 -9.36
C ARG A 162 -19.17 5.87 -9.23
N PHE A 163 -19.22 5.28 -8.06
CA PHE A 163 -20.24 4.32 -7.68
C PHE A 163 -20.93 4.83 -6.41
N LEU A 164 -22.28 4.94 -6.43
CA LEU A 164 -23.06 5.56 -5.36
C LEU A 164 -22.59 6.99 -4.98
N GLY A 165 -22.16 7.77 -5.98
CA GLY A 165 -21.66 9.13 -5.76
C GLY A 165 -20.21 9.23 -5.21
N ILE A 166 -19.57 8.11 -4.86
CA ILE A 166 -18.22 8.04 -4.29
C ILE A 166 -17.24 7.59 -5.37
N TYR A 167 -16.05 8.18 -5.42
CA TYR A 167 -15.01 7.83 -6.40
C TYR A 167 -14.46 6.42 -6.20
N THR A 168 -14.12 5.76 -7.31
CA THR A 168 -13.64 4.36 -7.33
C THR A 168 -12.39 4.09 -6.47
N PRO A 169 -11.37 4.96 -6.34
CA PRO A 169 -10.23 4.70 -5.45
C PRO A 169 -10.65 4.45 -4.00
N ILE A 170 -11.68 5.14 -3.53
CA ILE A 170 -12.19 4.98 -2.16
C ILE A 170 -12.79 3.57 -1.99
N TRP A 171 -13.56 3.10 -2.96
CA TRP A 171 -14.13 1.75 -2.95
C TRP A 171 -13.05 0.67 -3.03
N ILE A 172 -12.03 0.87 -3.89
CA ILE A 172 -10.88 -0.02 -3.98
C ILE A 172 -10.18 -0.11 -2.61
N ALA A 173 -9.95 1.03 -1.95
CA ALA A 173 -9.32 1.06 -0.63
C ALA A 173 -10.16 0.35 0.43
N ILE A 174 -11.48 0.59 0.48
CA ILE A 174 -12.40 -0.07 1.43
C ILE A 174 -12.42 -1.59 1.22
N VAL A 175 -12.55 -2.04 -0.03
CA VAL A 175 -12.60 -3.47 -0.36
C VAL A 175 -11.28 -4.15 0.02
N LEU A 176 -10.14 -3.56 -0.35
CA LEU A 176 -8.83 -4.10 0.00
C LEU A 176 -8.60 -4.09 1.52
N PHE A 177 -8.96 -3.00 2.20
CA PHE A 177 -8.86 -2.93 3.66
C PHE A 177 -9.69 -4.04 4.32
N ALA A 178 -10.97 -4.19 3.95
CA ALA A 178 -11.85 -5.21 4.51
C ALA A 178 -11.33 -6.63 4.22
N PHE A 179 -10.86 -6.89 3.00
CA PHE A 179 -10.30 -8.18 2.58
C PHE A 179 -9.05 -8.55 3.39
N PHE A 180 -8.07 -7.63 3.48
CA PHE A 180 -6.84 -7.90 4.21
C PHE A 180 -7.02 -7.87 5.73
N ALA A 181 -7.95 -7.08 6.27
CA ALA A 181 -8.35 -7.15 7.67
C ALA A 181 -8.99 -8.51 8.00
N PHE A 182 -9.82 -9.07 7.11
CA PHE A 182 -10.35 -10.42 7.23
C PHE A 182 -9.22 -11.47 7.22
N ILE A 183 -8.27 -11.37 6.27
CA ILE A 183 -7.11 -12.26 6.22
C ILE A 183 -6.34 -12.22 7.54
N LEU A 184 -6.05 -11.03 8.04
CA LEU A 184 -5.27 -10.84 9.26
C LEU A 184 -6.00 -11.36 10.52
N SER A 185 -7.33 -11.18 10.61
CA SER A 185 -8.11 -11.51 11.80
C SER A 185 -8.66 -12.94 11.80
N LYS A 186 -8.92 -13.55 10.64
CA LYS A 186 -9.69 -14.80 10.54
C LYS A 186 -8.95 -15.96 9.88
N THR A 187 -7.78 -15.75 9.25
CA THR A 187 -7.10 -16.82 8.52
C THR A 187 -5.86 -17.37 9.25
N ALA A 188 -5.37 -18.53 8.80
CA ALA A 188 -4.12 -19.11 9.29
C ALA A 188 -2.92 -18.17 9.04
N LEU A 189 -2.91 -17.47 7.89
CA LEU A 189 -1.84 -16.51 7.59
C LEU A 189 -1.79 -15.38 8.63
N GLY A 190 -2.93 -14.82 9.03
CA GLY A 190 -2.97 -13.80 10.08
C GLY A 190 -2.41 -14.31 11.41
N ARG A 191 -2.78 -15.52 11.83
CA ARG A 191 -2.21 -16.13 13.05
C ARG A 191 -0.70 -16.30 12.94
N HIS A 192 -0.17 -16.74 11.78
CA HIS A 192 1.27 -16.86 11.56
C HIS A 192 1.97 -15.51 11.59
N VAL A 193 1.37 -14.45 11.02
CA VAL A 193 1.90 -13.08 11.03
C VAL A 193 2.06 -12.58 12.47
N TYR A 194 1.03 -12.73 13.32
CA TYR A 194 1.14 -12.36 14.74
C TYR A 194 2.13 -13.22 15.52
N ALA A 195 2.17 -14.53 15.27
CA ALA A 195 3.12 -15.44 15.91
C ALA A 195 4.57 -15.06 15.58
N LEU A 196 4.87 -14.77 14.31
CA LEU A 196 6.18 -14.32 13.83
C LEU A 196 6.64 -13.03 14.53
N GLY A 197 5.74 -12.04 14.65
CA GLY A 197 6.05 -10.77 15.29
C GLY A 197 6.23 -10.86 16.80
N SER A 198 5.54 -11.83 17.45
CA SER A 198 5.67 -12.06 18.89
C SER A 198 6.97 -12.78 19.24
N ASN A 199 7.25 -13.90 18.59
CA ASN A 199 8.51 -14.64 18.80
C ASN A 199 8.75 -15.56 17.60
N TYR A 200 9.72 -15.20 16.78
CA TYR A 200 10.11 -15.94 15.57
C TYR A 200 10.51 -17.40 15.85
N GLU A 201 11.35 -17.62 16.87
CA GLU A 201 11.84 -18.98 17.20
C GLU A 201 10.72 -19.85 17.78
N ALA A 202 9.89 -19.30 18.66
CA ALA A 202 8.75 -20.04 19.19
C ALA A 202 7.76 -20.43 18.08
N ALA A 203 7.49 -19.53 17.12
CA ALA A 203 6.65 -19.82 15.96
C ALA A 203 7.25 -20.96 15.11
N ARG A 204 8.55 -20.92 14.85
CA ARG A 204 9.27 -21.96 14.12
C ARG A 204 9.19 -23.34 14.83
N LEU A 205 9.45 -23.36 16.12
CA LEU A 205 9.39 -24.60 16.92
C LEU A 205 7.98 -25.16 17.03
N SER A 206 6.95 -24.31 16.92
CA SER A 206 5.54 -24.70 16.86
C SER A 206 5.09 -25.22 15.47
N GLY A 207 6.02 -25.43 14.52
CA GLY A 207 5.74 -26.00 13.20
C GLY A 207 5.24 -24.98 12.17
N VAL A 208 5.25 -23.66 12.45
CA VAL A 208 4.93 -22.63 11.48
C VAL A 208 6.02 -22.56 10.41
N ASN A 209 5.65 -22.63 9.13
CA ASN A 209 6.59 -22.33 8.06
C ASN A 209 6.84 -20.81 8.00
N VAL A 210 7.80 -20.36 8.81
CA VAL A 210 8.12 -18.94 9.00
C VAL A 210 8.63 -18.30 7.71
N ALA A 211 9.40 -19.04 6.88
CA ALA A 211 9.90 -18.53 5.61
C ALA A 211 8.75 -18.25 4.63
N ALA A 212 7.82 -19.17 4.48
CA ALA A 212 6.67 -18.98 3.62
C ALA A 212 5.74 -17.86 4.12
N ALA A 213 5.51 -17.77 5.44
CA ALA A 213 4.68 -16.72 6.02
C ALA A 213 5.31 -15.33 5.81
N GLN A 214 6.61 -15.20 6.07
CA GLN A 214 7.35 -13.95 5.87
C GLN A 214 7.39 -13.53 4.40
N THR A 215 7.64 -14.47 3.46
CA THR A 215 7.61 -14.19 2.03
C THR A 215 6.23 -13.68 1.59
N LYS A 216 5.13 -14.32 2.04
CA LYS A 216 3.77 -13.88 1.71
C LYS A 216 3.49 -12.45 2.16
N VAL A 217 4.03 -12.03 3.30
CA VAL A 217 3.86 -10.66 3.81
C VAL A 217 4.46 -9.62 2.86
N TYR A 218 5.69 -9.83 2.36
CA TYR A 218 6.31 -8.93 1.39
C TYR A 218 5.62 -8.97 0.02
N VAL A 219 5.12 -10.12 -0.41
CA VAL A 219 4.32 -10.25 -1.63
C VAL A 219 3.01 -9.47 -1.52
N ILE A 220 2.33 -9.51 -0.37
CA ILE A 220 1.12 -8.70 -0.10
C ILE A 220 1.45 -7.21 -0.13
N SER A 221 2.54 -6.78 0.52
CA SER A 221 3.00 -5.39 0.52
C SER A 221 3.21 -4.88 -0.91
N SER A 222 3.97 -5.62 -1.72
CA SER A 222 4.25 -5.25 -3.12
C SER A 222 3.03 -5.33 -4.04
N PHE A 223 2.09 -6.26 -3.81
CA PHE A 223 0.81 -6.30 -4.50
C PHE A 223 0.02 -5.02 -4.29
N LEU A 224 -0.13 -4.60 -3.02
CA LEU A 224 -0.86 -3.38 -2.67
C LEU A 224 -0.17 -2.12 -3.20
N ALA A 225 1.16 -2.08 -3.18
CA ALA A 225 1.93 -1.03 -3.85
C ALA A 225 1.66 -0.99 -5.37
N GLY A 226 1.55 -2.17 -6.00
CA GLY A 226 1.19 -2.29 -7.41
C GLY A 226 -0.19 -1.69 -7.72
N VAL A 227 -1.20 -1.99 -6.89
CA VAL A 227 -2.55 -1.41 -7.04
C VAL A 227 -2.52 0.11 -6.88
N VAL A 228 -1.75 0.62 -5.91
CA VAL A 228 -1.58 2.07 -5.73
C VAL A 228 -0.93 2.71 -6.97
N GLY A 229 0.08 2.08 -7.55
CA GLY A 229 0.68 2.56 -8.81
C GLY A 229 -0.32 2.65 -9.96
N LEU A 230 -1.24 1.68 -10.10
CA LEU A 230 -2.32 1.74 -11.10
C LEU A 230 -3.29 2.90 -10.85
N ILE A 231 -3.62 3.18 -9.58
CA ILE A 231 -4.45 4.34 -9.21
C ILE A 231 -3.73 5.65 -9.58
N LEU A 232 -2.43 5.76 -9.27
CA LEU A 232 -1.62 6.94 -9.62
C LEU A 232 -1.47 7.11 -11.13
N THR A 233 -1.43 6.01 -11.90
CA THR A 233 -1.40 6.04 -13.36
C THR A 233 -2.69 6.62 -13.95
N ALA A 234 -3.83 6.37 -13.31
CA ALA A 234 -5.13 6.84 -13.77
C ALA A 234 -5.45 8.29 -13.35
N GLN A 235 -4.69 8.86 -12.44
CA GLN A 235 -4.80 10.22 -11.94
C GLN A 235 -4.35 11.26 -12.97
#